data_7be45bd7d9f284e867d0f3ea232617b0
#
_entry.id   7be45bd7d9f284e867d0f3ea232617b0
#
_cell.length_a   1.000
_cell.length_b   1.000
_cell.length_c   1.000
_cell.angle_alpha   90.00
_cell.angle_beta   90.00
_cell.angle_gamma   90.00
#
_symmetry.space_group_name_H-M   'P 1'
#
loop_
_entity.id
_entity.type
_entity.pdbx_description
1 polymer ?
#
loop_
_entity_poly.entity_id
_entity_poly.type
_entity_poly.pdbx_seq_one_letter_code
_entity_poly.pdbx_strand_id
1 'polypeptide(L)'
;MKAFVTTASAAALLLLATGGVSHGQPAADTPCAGQIHANPGFEHGTTGWTAGPRIVVFGDATRPAHTGHAYAAFAGLDVTRGDLLRTTVTVPANCDLTVRFWVRTTTTETSRGDYLNVGMAVTGIPPKTRFSLAFDGGAQWRQYSMSTGTATTERTATASFVASETAGNGATAFDVDDVSFTLS
;
A
#
# COMPACT_ATOMS: atom_id res chain seq x y z
N MET A 1 77.22 52.00 0.48
CA MET A 1 76.19 50.98 0.45
C MET A 1 74.92 51.57 1.07
N LYS A 2 73.89 51.83 0.29
CA LYS A 2 72.65 52.50 0.74
C LYS A 2 71.62 51.47 1.04
N ALA A 3 71.12 51.45 2.28
CA ALA A 3 70.01 50.56 2.69
C ALA A 3 68.66 51.26 2.37
N PHE A 4 67.77 50.56 1.68
CA PHE A 4 66.40 50.99 1.46
C PHE A 4 65.51 50.35 2.53
N VAL A 5 64.81 51.21 3.27
CA VAL A 5 63.76 50.79 4.20
C VAL A 5 62.42 50.87 3.44
N THR A 6 61.73 49.73 3.29
CA THR A 6 60.40 49.66 2.73
C THR A 6 59.41 49.57 3.88
N THR A 7 58.53 50.57 3.99
CA THR A 7 57.40 50.62 4.90
C THR A 7 56.20 49.84 4.27
N ALA A 8 55.73 48.80 4.95
CA ALA A 8 54.51 48.07 4.59
C ALA A 8 53.31 48.74 5.28
N SER A 9 52.37 49.24 4.49
CA SER A 9 51.07 49.74 4.94
C SER A 9 50.09 48.54 5.08
N ALA A 10 49.59 48.31 6.28
CA ALA A 10 48.55 47.33 6.53
C ALA A 10 47.18 47.99 6.25
N ALA A 11 46.47 47.52 5.24
CA ALA A 11 45.08 47.85 5.00
C ALA A 11 44.19 46.90 5.80
N ALA A 12 43.43 47.43 6.77
CA ALA A 12 42.43 46.68 7.50
C ALA A 12 41.15 46.54 6.65
N LEU A 13 40.82 45.29 6.27
CA LEU A 13 39.59 44.97 5.57
C LEU A 13 38.48 44.73 6.59
N LEU A 14 37.51 45.65 6.66
CA LEU A 14 36.32 45.49 7.48
C LEU A 14 35.34 44.54 6.75
N LEU A 15 35.19 43.29 7.22
CA LEU A 15 34.15 42.40 6.75
C LEU A 15 32.83 42.76 7.43
N LEU A 16 31.93 43.37 6.66
CA LEU A 16 30.51 43.47 7.02
C LEU A 16 29.86 42.09 6.86
N ALA A 17 29.56 41.43 7.97
CA ALA A 17 28.76 40.25 8.00
C ALA A 17 27.31 40.65 7.73
N THR A 18 26.84 40.49 6.48
CA THR A 18 25.42 40.55 6.16
C THR A 18 24.77 39.28 6.69
N GLY A 19 24.02 39.41 7.79
CA GLY A 19 23.17 38.34 8.29
C GLY A 19 22.12 37.95 7.25
N GLY A 20 22.39 36.88 6.48
CA GLY A 20 21.44 36.30 5.60
C GLY A 20 20.28 35.71 6.41
N VAL A 21 19.10 36.30 6.37
CA VAL A 21 17.86 35.65 6.80
C VAL A 21 17.66 34.44 5.91
N SER A 22 17.91 33.27 6.46
CA SER A 22 17.57 32.01 5.84
C SER A 22 16.03 31.96 5.72
N HIS A 23 15.51 32.28 4.55
CA HIS A 23 14.13 32.00 4.21
C HIS A 23 14.06 30.48 4.13
N GLY A 24 13.44 29.84 5.13
CA GLY A 24 13.11 28.44 5.08
C GLY A 24 12.37 28.18 3.76
N GLN A 25 13.01 27.43 2.87
CA GLN A 25 12.36 26.99 1.63
C GLN A 25 11.10 26.21 2.05
N PRO A 26 9.90 26.55 1.58
CA PRO A 26 8.73 25.78 1.88
C PRO A 26 9.02 24.33 1.49
N ALA A 27 8.72 23.39 2.38
CA ALA A 27 8.81 21.96 2.06
C ALA A 27 8.11 21.75 0.72
N ALA A 28 8.79 21.16 -0.24
CA ALA A 28 8.19 20.85 -1.52
C ALA A 28 6.95 19.99 -1.24
N ASP A 29 5.77 20.51 -1.59
CA ASP A 29 4.54 19.74 -1.53
C ASP A 29 4.79 18.46 -2.31
N THR A 30 4.77 17.31 -1.64
CA THR A 30 4.86 16.02 -2.30
C THR A 30 3.61 15.92 -3.18
N PRO A 31 3.74 15.89 -4.51
CA PRO A 31 2.55 15.90 -5.35
C PRO A 31 1.70 14.66 -5.05
N CYS A 32 0.40 14.85 -4.88
CA CYS A 32 -0.55 13.77 -4.69
C CYS A 32 -0.69 12.97 -5.98
N ALA A 33 0.33 12.20 -6.36
CA ALA A 33 0.31 11.47 -7.61
C ALA A 33 1.09 10.17 -7.54
N GLY A 34 0.58 9.16 -8.26
CA GLY A 34 1.27 7.92 -8.53
C GLY A 34 1.02 6.78 -7.54
N GLN A 35 1.51 5.63 -7.93
CA GLN A 35 1.51 4.39 -7.15
C GLN A 35 2.57 4.46 -6.05
N ILE A 36 2.17 4.22 -4.80
CA ILE A 36 3.05 4.33 -3.63
C ILE A 36 3.42 2.99 -2.99
N HIS A 37 2.78 1.88 -3.37
CA HIS A 37 3.15 0.54 -2.90
C HIS A 37 4.09 -0.13 -3.90
N ALA A 38 5.23 -0.64 -3.42
CA ALA A 38 6.29 -1.15 -4.30
C ALA A 38 5.99 -2.52 -4.95
N ASN A 39 5.05 -3.30 -4.40
CA ASN A 39 4.77 -4.67 -4.84
C ASN A 39 3.26 -4.94 -4.93
N PRO A 40 2.55 -4.25 -5.85
CA PRO A 40 1.09 -4.36 -5.98
C PRO A 40 0.62 -5.72 -6.50
N GLY A 41 1.40 -6.37 -7.38
CA GLY A 41 1.08 -7.66 -8.02
C GLY A 41 1.81 -8.84 -7.40
N PHE A 42 2.36 -8.71 -6.18
CA PHE A 42 3.02 -9.80 -5.44
C PHE A 42 4.23 -10.46 -6.10
N GLU A 43 4.77 -9.92 -7.20
CA GLU A 43 5.88 -10.48 -7.97
C GLU A 43 7.19 -10.64 -7.16
N HIS A 44 7.31 -9.89 -6.07
CA HIS A 44 8.40 -9.99 -5.09
C HIS A 44 7.97 -10.72 -3.79
N GLY A 45 7.03 -11.67 -3.91
CA GLY A 45 6.48 -12.39 -2.77
C GLY A 45 5.74 -11.47 -1.79
N THR A 46 6.05 -11.59 -0.50
CA THR A 46 5.40 -10.77 0.55
C THR A 46 6.10 -9.44 0.84
N THR A 47 7.04 -8.99 -0.02
CA THR A 47 7.74 -7.71 0.17
C THR A 47 6.75 -6.55 0.26
N GLY A 48 6.79 -5.76 1.35
CA GLY A 48 5.85 -4.67 1.61
C GLY A 48 4.51 -5.11 2.21
N TRP A 49 4.29 -6.40 2.38
CA TRP A 49 3.08 -6.98 2.94
C TRP A 49 3.35 -7.72 4.26
N THR A 50 2.42 -7.64 5.19
CA THR A 50 2.32 -8.58 6.31
C THR A 50 1.31 -9.65 5.91
N ALA A 51 1.74 -10.88 5.78
CA ALA A 51 0.91 -11.98 5.31
C ALA A 51 1.03 -13.19 6.24
N GLY A 52 -0.03 -13.97 6.33
CA GLY A 52 0.03 -15.33 6.85
C GLY A 52 0.92 -16.24 5.98
N PRO A 53 1.31 -17.42 6.46
CA PRO A 53 2.13 -18.33 5.69
C PRO A 53 1.39 -18.79 4.42
N ARG A 54 2.12 -18.86 3.30
CA ARG A 54 1.64 -19.36 2.00
C ARG A 54 0.49 -18.55 1.36
N ILE A 55 0.31 -17.30 1.76
CA ILE A 55 -0.70 -16.43 1.14
C ILE A 55 -0.27 -16.06 -0.29
N VAL A 56 0.99 -15.68 -0.51
CA VAL A 56 1.46 -15.38 -1.87
C VAL A 56 1.89 -16.68 -2.55
N VAL A 57 1.33 -16.92 -3.74
CA VAL A 57 1.56 -18.11 -4.56
C VAL A 57 1.85 -17.72 -6.00
N PHE A 58 2.47 -18.63 -6.75
CA PHE A 58 2.64 -18.48 -8.20
C PHE A 58 1.50 -19.15 -8.94
N GLY A 59 0.96 -18.44 -9.92
CA GLY A 59 -0.08 -18.98 -10.81
C GLY A 59 0.47 -20.02 -11.78
N ASP A 60 -0.45 -20.83 -12.30
CA ASP A 60 -0.20 -21.80 -13.36
C ASP A 60 -1.25 -21.69 -14.47
N ALA A 61 -1.22 -22.59 -15.45
CA ALA A 61 -2.14 -22.57 -16.59
C ALA A 61 -3.61 -22.80 -16.17
N THR A 62 -3.86 -23.44 -15.02
CA THR A 62 -5.22 -23.74 -14.52
C THR A 62 -5.75 -22.63 -13.60
N ARG A 63 -4.84 -21.93 -12.91
CA ARG A 63 -5.16 -20.86 -11.98
C ARG A 63 -4.15 -19.69 -12.14
N PRO A 64 -4.21 -18.98 -13.29
CA PRO A 64 -3.26 -17.91 -13.57
C PRO A 64 -3.49 -16.70 -12.69
N ALA A 65 -2.42 -15.92 -12.44
CA ALA A 65 -2.51 -14.58 -11.87
C ALA A 65 -3.39 -13.67 -12.75
N HIS A 66 -3.85 -12.53 -12.23
CA HIS A 66 -4.53 -11.51 -13.03
C HIS A 66 -3.53 -10.85 -13.99
N THR A 67 -2.40 -10.39 -13.45
CA THR A 67 -1.23 -10.02 -14.24
C THR A 67 0.04 -10.67 -13.67
N GLY A 68 1.12 -10.66 -14.43
CA GLY A 68 2.39 -11.25 -13.96
C GLY A 68 2.29 -12.76 -13.70
N HIS A 69 2.89 -13.19 -12.57
CA HIS A 69 3.03 -14.60 -12.22
C HIS A 69 2.55 -14.95 -10.81
N ALA A 70 2.41 -13.97 -9.91
CA ALA A 70 2.08 -14.19 -8.51
C ALA A 70 0.76 -13.53 -8.13
N TYR A 71 0.09 -14.05 -7.13
CA TYR A 71 -1.11 -13.47 -6.53
C TYR A 71 -1.26 -13.92 -5.06
N ALA A 72 -2.14 -13.28 -4.31
CA ALA A 72 -2.48 -13.70 -2.95
C ALA A 72 -3.68 -14.66 -2.98
N ALA A 73 -3.52 -15.87 -2.44
CA ALA A 73 -4.53 -16.92 -2.37
C ALA A 73 -5.00 -17.12 -0.92
N PHE A 74 -6.30 -17.10 -0.72
CA PHE A 74 -6.94 -17.23 0.59
C PHE A 74 -7.93 -18.38 0.59
N ALA A 75 -8.07 -19.08 1.74
CA ALA A 75 -9.05 -20.13 1.96
C ALA A 75 -8.98 -21.28 0.92
N GLY A 76 -10.08 -21.89 0.58
CA GLY A 76 -10.16 -22.88 -0.50
C GLY A 76 -9.75 -24.30 -0.14
N LEU A 77 -9.76 -24.68 1.14
CA LEU A 77 -9.35 -26.00 1.64
C LEU A 77 -10.47 -26.78 2.33
N ASP A 78 -11.66 -26.19 2.52
CA ASP A 78 -12.77 -26.74 3.31
C ASP A 78 -12.35 -27.10 4.75
N VAL A 79 -11.55 -26.23 5.39
CA VAL A 79 -11.11 -26.37 6.77
C VAL A 79 -11.36 -25.08 7.54
N THR A 80 -11.72 -25.16 8.81
CA THR A 80 -11.91 -23.96 9.62
C THR A 80 -10.57 -23.26 9.83
N ARG A 81 -10.41 -22.07 9.21
CA ARG A 81 -9.19 -21.26 9.27
C ARG A 81 -9.46 -19.79 9.01
N GLY A 82 -8.46 -18.97 9.31
CA GLY A 82 -8.42 -17.56 8.92
C GLY A 82 -7.10 -17.23 8.24
N ASP A 83 -7.17 -16.42 7.19
CA ASP A 83 -6.02 -15.90 6.46
C ASP A 83 -5.98 -14.39 6.54
N LEU A 84 -4.79 -13.81 6.59
CA LEU A 84 -4.57 -12.37 6.70
C LEU A 84 -3.49 -11.91 5.72
N LEU A 85 -3.81 -10.83 4.99
CA LEU A 85 -2.86 -10.02 4.25
C LEU A 85 -3.14 -8.55 4.56
N ARG A 86 -2.10 -7.77 4.87
CA ARG A 86 -2.24 -6.34 5.12
C ARG A 86 -0.98 -5.57 4.76
N THR A 87 -1.17 -4.29 4.44
CA THR A 87 -0.08 -3.32 4.34
C THR A 87 -0.51 -1.98 4.87
N THR A 88 0.46 -1.17 5.31
CA THR A 88 0.23 0.19 5.78
C THR A 88 1.05 1.15 4.93
N VAL A 89 0.43 2.22 4.48
CA VAL A 89 1.05 3.29 3.69
C VAL A 89 0.80 4.64 4.35
N THR A 90 1.69 5.60 4.08
CA THR A 90 1.51 7.00 4.47
C THR A 90 0.76 7.75 3.38
N VAL A 91 -0.26 8.51 3.78
CA VAL A 91 -1.04 9.39 2.91
C VAL A 91 -0.70 10.83 3.31
N PRO A 92 0.00 11.60 2.47
CA PRO A 92 0.35 12.98 2.76
C PRO A 92 -0.88 13.86 3.00
N ALA A 93 -0.68 14.99 3.68
CA ALA A 93 -1.72 16.01 3.84
C ALA A 93 -2.25 16.46 2.47
N ASN A 94 -3.54 16.73 2.41
CA ASN A 94 -4.27 17.17 1.22
C ASN A 94 -4.32 16.16 0.06
N CYS A 95 -3.86 14.91 0.26
CA CYS A 95 -3.99 13.84 -0.71
C CYS A 95 -5.14 12.89 -0.37
N ASP A 96 -5.76 12.31 -1.40
CA ASP A 96 -6.60 11.13 -1.29
C ASP A 96 -5.81 9.88 -1.70
N LEU A 97 -6.04 8.78 -1.01
CA LEU A 97 -5.53 7.47 -1.39
C LEU A 97 -6.67 6.63 -1.94
N THR A 98 -6.52 6.18 -3.17
CA THR A 98 -7.39 5.15 -3.75
C THR A 98 -6.65 3.81 -3.79
N VAL A 99 -7.26 2.79 -3.16
CA VAL A 99 -6.82 1.40 -3.26
C VAL A 99 -7.73 0.67 -4.25
N ARG A 100 -7.14 0.10 -5.31
CA ARG A 100 -7.83 -0.77 -6.28
C ARG A 100 -7.22 -2.15 -6.19
N PHE A 101 -8.04 -3.18 -6.37
CA PHE A 101 -7.60 -4.56 -6.34
C PHE A 101 -8.54 -5.44 -7.16
N TRP A 102 -8.02 -6.56 -7.64
CA TRP A 102 -8.79 -7.56 -8.34
C TRP A 102 -9.02 -8.77 -7.46
N VAL A 103 -10.21 -9.35 -7.55
CA VAL A 103 -10.58 -10.58 -6.84
C VAL A 103 -11.18 -11.58 -7.82
N ARG A 104 -10.76 -12.83 -7.71
CA ARG A 104 -11.39 -13.98 -8.33
C ARG A 104 -11.88 -14.91 -7.23
N THR A 105 -13.14 -15.34 -7.30
CA THR A 105 -13.73 -16.27 -6.34
C THR A 105 -14.04 -17.58 -7.04
N THR A 106 -13.57 -18.69 -6.48
CA THR A 106 -13.90 -20.05 -6.96
C THR A 106 -14.50 -20.82 -5.79
N THR A 107 -15.67 -21.40 -5.97
CA THR A 107 -16.40 -22.04 -4.87
C THR A 107 -17.02 -23.38 -5.26
N THR A 108 -17.04 -24.29 -4.30
CA THR A 108 -17.86 -25.52 -4.27
C THR A 108 -18.87 -25.47 -3.13
N GLU A 109 -19.00 -24.34 -2.42
CA GLU A 109 -19.99 -24.18 -1.35
C GLU A 109 -21.42 -24.33 -1.86
N THR A 110 -22.24 -24.94 -1.02
CA THR A 110 -23.69 -25.06 -1.22
C THR A 110 -24.49 -24.08 -0.36
N SER A 111 -23.82 -23.49 0.65
CA SER A 111 -24.36 -22.47 1.56
C SER A 111 -23.26 -21.50 1.97
N ARG A 112 -23.59 -20.24 2.19
CA ARG A 112 -22.61 -19.22 2.58
C ARG A 112 -21.97 -19.55 3.94
N GLY A 113 -20.66 -19.67 3.97
CA GLY A 113 -19.87 -19.94 5.16
C GLY A 113 -18.49 -19.29 5.12
N ASP A 114 -17.97 -19.07 3.91
CA ASP A 114 -16.65 -18.51 3.65
C ASP A 114 -16.76 -17.07 3.18
N TYR A 115 -15.87 -16.21 3.69
CA TYR A 115 -15.87 -14.78 3.39
C TYR A 115 -14.45 -14.24 3.22
N LEU A 116 -14.27 -13.32 2.26
CA LEU A 116 -13.15 -12.39 2.21
C LEU A 116 -13.65 -11.01 2.60
N ASN A 117 -13.24 -10.55 3.79
CA ASN A 117 -13.50 -9.20 4.26
C ASN A 117 -12.34 -8.30 3.86
N VAL A 118 -12.63 -7.26 3.09
CA VAL A 118 -11.65 -6.25 2.69
C VAL A 118 -12.00 -4.94 3.35
N GLY A 119 -11.02 -4.35 4.02
CA GLY A 119 -11.22 -3.12 4.77
C GLY A 119 -10.03 -2.19 4.71
N MET A 120 -10.26 -0.96 5.15
CA MET A 120 -9.25 0.06 5.32
C MET A 120 -9.44 0.76 6.66
N ALA A 121 -8.37 0.78 7.45
CA ALA A 121 -8.26 1.59 8.65
C ALA A 121 -7.43 2.83 8.32
N VAL A 122 -7.87 4.00 8.75
CA VAL A 122 -7.15 5.27 8.57
C VAL A 122 -6.98 5.91 9.93
N THR A 123 -5.81 6.49 10.22
CA THR A 123 -5.55 7.16 11.50
C THR A 123 -6.67 8.13 11.84
N GLY A 124 -7.19 8.04 13.08
CA GLY A 124 -8.30 8.85 13.57
C GLY A 124 -9.70 8.43 13.08
N ILE A 125 -9.81 7.40 12.22
CA ILE A 125 -11.08 6.86 11.73
C ILE A 125 -11.15 5.38 12.12
N PRO A 126 -12.24 4.93 12.78
CA PRO A 126 -12.40 3.51 13.09
C PRO A 126 -12.31 2.63 11.85
N PRO A 127 -11.65 1.46 11.92
CA PRO A 127 -11.57 0.53 10.81
C PRO A 127 -12.97 0.10 10.36
N LYS A 128 -13.18 0.04 9.05
CA LYS A 128 -14.42 -0.40 8.43
C LYS A 128 -14.15 -1.48 7.40
N THR A 129 -14.89 -2.58 7.48
CA THR A 129 -15.02 -3.50 6.34
C THR A 129 -15.75 -2.76 5.23
N ARG A 130 -15.14 -2.70 4.05
CA ARG A 130 -15.71 -2.08 2.86
C ARG A 130 -16.41 -3.09 1.98
N PHE A 131 -15.87 -4.30 1.93
CA PHE A 131 -16.40 -5.41 1.17
C PHE A 131 -16.40 -6.66 2.05
N SER A 132 -17.50 -7.42 1.97
CA SER A 132 -17.61 -8.76 2.51
C SER A 132 -18.01 -9.66 1.35
N LEU A 133 -17.02 -10.26 0.71
CA LEU A 133 -17.18 -11.08 -0.47
C LEU A 133 -17.43 -12.52 -0.01
N ALA A 134 -18.49 -13.09 -0.47
CA ALA A 134 -18.81 -14.49 -0.30
C ALA A 134 -18.79 -15.17 -1.68
N PHE A 135 -19.41 -16.29 -1.80
CA PHE A 135 -19.41 -17.09 -3.01
C PHE A 135 -20.19 -16.49 -4.22
N ASP A 136 -19.91 -15.27 -4.56
CA ASP A 136 -20.49 -14.63 -5.77
C ASP A 136 -19.93 -15.25 -7.06
N GLY A 137 -19.86 -16.56 -7.08
CA GLY A 137 -19.24 -17.44 -8.02
C GLY A 137 -19.09 -16.96 -9.45
N GLY A 138 -17.98 -17.26 -10.05
CA GLY A 138 -17.78 -16.99 -11.45
C GLY A 138 -16.35 -17.06 -11.92
N ALA A 139 -15.40 -17.53 -11.16
CA ALA A 139 -14.00 -17.77 -11.56
C ALA A 139 -13.37 -16.64 -12.45
N GLN A 140 -14.03 -15.48 -12.50
CA GLN A 140 -13.60 -14.32 -13.26
C GLN A 140 -13.04 -13.25 -12.33
N TRP A 141 -11.97 -12.61 -12.74
CA TRP A 141 -11.43 -11.47 -12.05
C TRP A 141 -12.38 -10.27 -12.07
N ARG A 142 -12.65 -9.68 -10.92
CA ARG A 142 -13.47 -8.48 -10.74
C ARG A 142 -12.70 -7.43 -10.00
N GLN A 143 -12.77 -6.19 -10.45
CA GLN A 143 -12.10 -5.07 -9.80
C GLN A 143 -12.98 -4.42 -8.73
N TYR A 144 -12.35 -4.07 -7.63
CA TYR A 144 -12.93 -3.30 -6.52
C TYR A 144 -12.05 -2.08 -6.22
N SER A 145 -12.65 -1.07 -5.59
CA SER A 145 -11.90 0.09 -5.14
C SER A 145 -12.46 0.68 -3.86
N MET A 146 -11.58 1.31 -3.08
CA MET A 146 -11.93 2.07 -1.89
C MET A 146 -11.00 3.27 -1.77
N SER A 147 -11.47 4.40 -1.17
CA SER A 147 -10.64 5.58 -0.95
C SER A 147 -10.70 6.07 0.48
N THR A 148 -9.70 6.88 0.86
CA THR A 148 -9.62 7.49 2.19
C THR A 148 -10.39 8.79 2.29
N GLY A 149 -10.62 9.46 1.18
CA GLY A 149 -10.96 10.88 1.15
C GLY A 149 -9.74 11.75 1.50
N THR A 150 -9.84 13.05 1.25
CA THR A 150 -8.79 14.02 1.54
C THR A 150 -8.82 14.45 3.02
N ALA A 151 -7.65 14.75 3.60
CA ALA A 151 -7.54 15.39 4.91
C ALA A 151 -6.39 16.39 4.94
N THR A 152 -6.50 17.39 5.80
CA THR A 152 -5.50 18.48 5.91
C THR A 152 -4.23 18.07 6.63
N THR A 153 -4.17 16.86 7.20
CA THR A 153 -3.01 16.32 7.90
C THR A 153 -2.58 14.99 7.29
N GLU A 154 -1.29 14.69 7.41
CA GLU A 154 -0.76 13.37 7.08
C GLU A 154 -1.43 12.27 7.89
N ARG A 155 -1.69 11.13 7.28
CA ARG A 155 -2.33 9.96 7.87
C ARG A 155 -1.61 8.68 7.48
N THR A 156 -1.83 7.62 8.25
CA THR A 156 -1.54 6.26 7.80
C THR A 156 -2.85 5.57 7.39
N ALA A 157 -2.78 4.79 6.31
CA ALA A 157 -3.87 3.94 5.87
C ALA A 157 -3.39 2.48 5.84
N THR A 158 -4.14 1.60 6.50
CA THR A 158 -3.88 0.16 6.50
C THR A 158 -4.97 -0.53 5.70
N ALA A 159 -4.63 -1.09 4.55
CA ALA A 159 -5.50 -2.00 3.81
C ALA A 159 -5.34 -3.42 4.34
N SER A 160 -6.45 -4.12 4.54
CA SER A 160 -6.47 -5.48 5.06
C SER A 160 -7.44 -6.36 4.30
N PHE A 161 -7.00 -7.58 4.02
CA PHE A 161 -7.75 -8.67 3.41
C PHE A 161 -7.76 -9.80 4.44
N VAL A 162 -8.94 -10.16 4.92
CA VAL A 162 -9.13 -11.17 5.97
C VAL A 162 -10.12 -12.20 5.46
N ALA A 163 -9.63 -13.40 5.16
CA ALA A 163 -10.51 -14.50 4.83
C ALA A 163 -10.84 -15.33 6.07
N SER A 164 -12.05 -15.84 6.12
CA SER A 164 -12.51 -16.86 7.05
C SER A 164 -13.11 -18.02 6.26
N GLU A 165 -12.72 -19.24 6.59
CA GLU A 165 -13.21 -20.46 5.98
C GLU A 165 -13.81 -21.36 7.06
N THR A 166 -14.93 -22.01 6.73
CA THR A 166 -15.69 -22.91 7.60
C THR A 166 -15.66 -24.30 7.00
N ALA A 167 -15.28 -25.30 7.76
CA ALA A 167 -15.19 -26.69 7.31
C ALA A 167 -16.58 -27.30 7.07
N GLY A 168 -16.69 -28.18 6.06
CA GLY A 168 -17.81 -29.08 5.85
C GLY A 168 -18.99 -28.49 5.06
N ASN A 169 -18.85 -27.33 4.45
CA ASN A 169 -19.87 -26.71 3.58
C ASN A 169 -19.42 -26.55 2.12
N GLY A 170 -18.23 -27.05 1.80
CA GLY A 170 -17.52 -26.82 0.54
C GLY A 170 -16.50 -25.72 0.66
N ALA A 171 -15.53 -25.70 -0.23
CA ALA A 171 -14.44 -24.73 -0.20
C ALA A 171 -14.76 -23.50 -1.04
N THR A 172 -14.44 -22.30 -0.55
CA THR A 172 -14.42 -21.09 -1.34
C THR A 172 -13.04 -20.47 -1.30
N ALA A 173 -12.37 -20.44 -2.43
CA ALA A 173 -11.07 -19.79 -2.59
C ALA A 173 -11.25 -18.35 -3.10
N PHE A 174 -10.49 -17.43 -2.51
CA PHE A 174 -10.39 -16.04 -2.94
C PHE A 174 -8.97 -15.75 -3.39
N ASP A 175 -8.81 -15.37 -4.65
CA ASP A 175 -7.54 -14.88 -5.18
C ASP A 175 -7.59 -13.36 -5.26
N VAL A 176 -6.54 -12.69 -4.82
CA VAL A 176 -6.41 -11.24 -4.86
C VAL A 176 -5.14 -10.88 -5.61
N ASP A 177 -5.24 -9.93 -6.53
CA ASP A 177 -4.08 -9.48 -7.32
C ASP A 177 -4.17 -7.98 -7.65
N ASP A 178 -3.04 -7.43 -8.14
CA ASP A 178 -2.92 -6.04 -8.60
C ASP A 178 -3.49 -5.02 -7.60
N VAL A 179 -3.06 -5.13 -6.35
CA VAL A 179 -3.50 -4.22 -5.27
C VAL A 179 -2.73 -2.91 -5.35
N SER A 180 -3.25 -1.96 -6.11
CA SER A 180 -2.63 -0.66 -6.32
C SER A 180 -3.04 0.37 -5.27
N PHE A 181 -2.10 1.23 -4.89
CA PHE A 181 -2.26 2.33 -3.92
C PHE A 181 -1.88 3.64 -4.60
N THR A 182 -2.87 4.37 -5.12
CA THR A 182 -2.64 5.57 -5.93
C THR A 182 -3.04 6.83 -5.16
N LEU A 183 -2.14 7.79 -5.05
CA LEU A 183 -2.43 9.12 -4.54
C LEU A 183 -3.00 10.02 -5.65
N SER A 184 -3.95 10.88 -5.27
CA SER A 184 -4.53 11.93 -6.10
C SER A 184 -4.90 13.16 -5.30
#